data_b0adcd79c6c636fbdab320c558884a11
#
_entry.id   b0adcd79c6c636fbdab320c558884a11
#
_cell.length_a   1.000
_cell.length_b   1.000
_cell.length_c   1.000
_cell.angle_alpha   90.00
_cell.angle_beta   90.00
_cell.angle_gamma   90.00
#
_symmetry.space_group_name_H-M   'P 1'
#
loop_
_entity.id
_entity.type
_entity.pdbx_description
1 polymer ?
#
loop_
_entity_poly.entity_id
_entity_poly.type
_entity_poly.pdbx_seq_one_letter_code
_entity_poly.pdbx_strand_id
1 'polypeptide(L)'
;MAVVAVLTPSSALEAGVRPGTRAYHRVVVALFAAGVATFALLYSTQALLPLLAARFGVSAGASAWSLSVTTLGLAGALLVVGPLSDRVGRTRLIHASVTLASVVGLACALAPTWPALIGLRLLEGVALAGLPAVATAYLREELHPGSQARAVGLYVAGTALGGMAGRLLTGAVAELAGWRWALASAALLGLGCAAVVRVLLPASRGFTARPTGLRSALGTARGALHDRALLALFGIGACAMGVLTVLLNTVGFRLAGAPFHLGLTAASLVFCVYPVGSVTSATAGRLADRYGRRTVLPLGCVVALVGVLLTLPASLPLLVVGLALVVAGFFAVHGVASGWVPVRAHAGGLATGQAASLYLFAYYVGASLFGALGGHTWNVAGWPGVVVLAAGLVVVLGVLALVLRGTPTLLTDAPAPAQGDAQPRTSR
;
A
#
# COMPACT_ATOMS: atom_id res chain seq x y z
N MET A 1 15.22 -35.07 35.02
CA MET A 1 14.87 -33.70 35.39
C MET A 1 15.36 -32.76 34.31
N ALA A 2 14.51 -32.34 33.41
CA ALA A 2 14.87 -31.34 32.40
C ALA A 2 14.56 -29.97 32.96
N VAL A 3 15.60 -29.15 33.15
CA VAL A 3 15.48 -27.74 33.56
C VAL A 3 14.94 -26.98 32.37
N VAL A 4 13.67 -26.63 32.41
CA VAL A 4 13.07 -25.65 31.49
C VAL A 4 13.62 -24.28 31.93
N ALA A 5 14.60 -23.77 31.18
CA ALA A 5 15.08 -22.39 31.36
C ALA A 5 13.94 -21.44 31.00
N VAL A 6 13.31 -20.87 32.01
CA VAL A 6 12.38 -19.74 31.88
C VAL A 6 13.22 -18.54 31.46
N LEU A 7 13.17 -18.18 30.18
CA LEU A 7 13.80 -16.96 29.68
C LEU A 7 13.20 -15.76 30.39
N THR A 8 14.01 -15.01 31.11
CA THR A 8 13.60 -13.77 31.75
C THR A 8 13.20 -12.71 30.70
N PRO A 9 12.28 -11.78 31.00
CA PRO A 9 11.82 -10.75 30.05
C PRO A 9 12.96 -9.90 29.44
N SER A 10 14.09 -9.79 30.11
CA SER A 10 15.28 -9.10 29.61
C SER A 10 15.97 -9.81 28.44
N SER A 11 15.97 -11.15 28.41
CA SER A 11 16.59 -11.92 27.32
C SER A 11 15.76 -11.91 26.02
N ALA A 12 14.46 -11.72 26.12
CA ALA A 12 13.57 -11.58 24.96
C ALA A 12 13.77 -10.23 24.24
N LEU A 13 14.15 -9.17 24.96
CA LEU A 13 14.48 -7.85 24.38
C LEU A 13 15.84 -7.84 23.67
N GLU A 14 16.72 -8.80 23.96
CA GLU A 14 18.01 -8.94 23.29
C GLU A 14 17.96 -9.83 22.04
N ALA A 15 16.88 -10.54 21.81
CA ALA A 15 16.68 -11.40 20.66
C ALA A 15 16.38 -10.58 19.39
N GLY A 16 16.94 -11.00 18.26
CA GLY A 16 16.70 -10.41 16.94
C GLY A 16 17.97 -9.85 16.29
N VAL A 17 17.89 -9.68 14.97
CA VAL A 17 19.02 -9.21 14.18
C VAL A 17 19.27 -7.71 14.44
N ARG A 18 20.46 -7.37 14.91
CA ARG A 18 20.86 -6.00 15.27
C ARG A 18 21.27 -5.17 14.03
N PRO A 19 21.03 -3.84 14.04
CA PRO A 19 21.50 -2.94 12.99
C PRO A 19 23.02 -2.99 12.82
N GLY A 20 23.50 -2.77 11.58
CA GLY A 20 24.93 -2.80 11.25
C GLY A 20 25.48 -4.21 10.96
N THR A 21 24.74 -5.28 11.24
CA THR A 21 25.17 -6.65 10.92
C THR A 21 24.92 -7.00 9.46
N ARG A 22 25.70 -7.94 8.89
CA ARG A 22 25.46 -8.48 7.54
C ARG A 22 24.05 -9.07 7.41
N ALA A 23 23.54 -9.72 8.45
CA ALA A 23 22.20 -10.28 8.47
C ALA A 23 21.12 -9.19 8.35
N TYR A 24 21.28 -8.06 9.06
CA TYR A 24 20.36 -6.93 8.95
C TYR A 24 20.31 -6.37 7.52
N HIS A 25 21.48 -6.12 6.92
CA HIS A 25 21.55 -5.62 5.54
C HIS A 25 20.91 -6.58 4.55
N ARG A 26 21.12 -7.89 4.69
CA ARG A 26 20.50 -8.91 3.83
C ARG A 26 18.98 -8.87 3.92
N VAL A 27 18.40 -8.80 5.12
CA VAL A 27 16.95 -8.69 5.32
C VAL A 27 16.39 -7.42 4.69
N VAL A 28 17.02 -6.28 4.96
CA VAL A 28 16.55 -4.98 4.47
C VAL A 28 16.61 -4.89 2.95
N VAL A 29 17.74 -5.30 2.33
CA VAL A 29 17.89 -5.30 0.86
C VAL A 29 16.90 -6.27 0.21
N ALA A 30 16.72 -7.46 0.78
CA ALA A 30 15.76 -8.43 0.26
C ALA A 30 14.31 -7.89 0.28
N LEU A 31 13.88 -7.29 1.39
CA LEU A 31 12.51 -6.75 1.49
C LEU A 31 12.32 -5.47 0.68
N PHE A 32 13.38 -4.65 0.55
CA PHE A 32 13.38 -3.52 -0.36
C PHE A 32 13.17 -3.99 -1.82
N ALA A 33 13.95 -4.99 -2.28
CA ALA A 33 13.83 -5.57 -3.61
C ALA A 33 12.45 -6.24 -3.81
N ALA A 34 11.94 -6.95 -2.81
CA ALA A 34 10.59 -7.52 -2.85
C ALA A 34 9.51 -6.42 -3.01
N GLY A 35 9.66 -5.30 -2.28
CA GLY A 35 8.79 -4.12 -2.40
C GLY A 35 8.85 -3.53 -3.81
N VAL A 36 10.06 -3.37 -4.36
CA VAL A 36 10.25 -2.89 -5.75
C VAL A 36 9.53 -3.80 -6.74
N ALA A 37 9.76 -5.12 -6.68
CA ALA A 37 9.13 -6.09 -7.58
C ALA A 37 7.60 -6.03 -7.51
N THR A 38 7.05 -6.12 -6.30
CA THR A 38 5.61 -6.19 -6.08
C THR A 38 4.90 -4.96 -6.64
N PHE A 39 5.41 -3.78 -6.37
CA PHE A 39 4.74 -2.55 -6.79
C PHE A 39 5.06 -2.14 -8.23
N ALA A 40 6.22 -2.54 -8.79
CA ALA A 40 6.49 -2.40 -10.21
C ALA A 40 5.52 -3.27 -11.04
N LEU A 41 5.31 -4.51 -10.66
CA LEU A 41 4.35 -5.43 -11.30
C LEU A 41 2.91 -4.94 -11.13
N LEU A 42 2.51 -4.55 -9.91
CA LEU A 42 1.15 -4.08 -9.62
C LEU A 42 0.75 -2.93 -10.55
N TYR A 43 1.63 -1.97 -10.74
CA TYR A 43 1.35 -0.75 -11.50
C TYR A 43 1.87 -0.77 -12.95
N SER A 44 2.37 -1.91 -13.44
CA SER A 44 2.98 -2.05 -14.77
C SER A 44 2.06 -1.64 -15.94
N THR A 45 0.74 -1.77 -15.80
CA THR A 45 -0.22 -1.36 -16.84
C THR A 45 -0.64 0.10 -16.78
N GLN A 46 -0.37 0.82 -15.67
CA GLN A 46 -0.97 2.14 -15.46
C GLN A 46 -0.49 3.20 -16.47
N ALA A 47 0.79 3.20 -16.84
CA ALA A 47 1.31 4.08 -17.89
C ALA A 47 0.85 3.64 -19.31
N LEU A 48 0.41 2.39 -19.45
CA LEU A 48 0.03 1.78 -20.71
C LEU A 48 -1.46 1.90 -21.04
N LEU A 49 -2.30 2.41 -20.13
CA LEU A 49 -3.75 2.39 -20.30
C LEU A 49 -4.23 2.99 -21.62
N PRO A 50 -3.71 4.14 -22.12
CA PRO A 50 -4.10 4.66 -23.44
C PRO A 50 -3.68 3.73 -24.57
N LEU A 51 -2.50 3.15 -24.52
CA LEU A 51 -1.98 2.23 -25.54
C LEU A 51 -2.78 0.92 -25.56
N LEU A 52 -3.13 0.37 -24.39
CA LEU A 52 -3.95 -0.84 -24.27
C LEU A 52 -5.38 -0.58 -24.78
N ALA A 53 -5.97 0.59 -24.48
CA ALA A 53 -7.26 1.00 -25.00
C ALA A 53 -7.26 1.01 -26.54
N ALA A 54 -6.29 1.67 -27.15
CA ALA A 54 -6.13 1.73 -28.60
C ALA A 54 -5.86 0.34 -29.22
N ARG A 55 -4.97 -0.46 -28.61
CA ARG A 55 -4.55 -1.75 -29.17
C ARG A 55 -5.67 -2.80 -29.16
N PHE A 56 -6.50 -2.82 -28.13
CA PHE A 56 -7.59 -3.79 -27.99
C PHE A 56 -8.96 -3.24 -28.39
N GLY A 57 -9.05 -1.98 -28.82
CA GLY A 57 -10.31 -1.35 -29.21
C GLY A 57 -11.30 -1.22 -28.04
N VAL A 58 -10.80 -1.00 -26.84
CA VAL A 58 -11.61 -0.88 -25.62
C VAL A 58 -11.65 0.56 -25.11
N SER A 59 -12.67 0.91 -24.33
CA SER A 59 -12.78 2.24 -23.73
C SER A 59 -11.71 2.49 -22.65
N ALA A 60 -11.48 3.75 -22.26
CA ALA A 60 -10.59 4.08 -21.15
C ALA A 60 -11.04 3.42 -19.84
N GLY A 61 -12.36 3.35 -19.58
CA GLY A 61 -12.89 2.61 -18.43
C GLY A 61 -12.58 1.12 -18.49
N ALA A 62 -12.73 0.51 -19.67
CA ALA A 62 -12.37 -0.90 -19.85
C ALA A 62 -10.86 -1.13 -19.69
N SER A 63 -10.00 -0.25 -20.22
CA SER A 63 -8.55 -0.38 -20.07
C SER A 63 -8.10 -0.28 -18.59
N ALA A 64 -8.76 0.57 -17.79
CA ALA A 64 -8.50 0.70 -16.36
C ALA A 64 -8.75 -0.61 -15.60
N TRP A 65 -9.60 -1.51 -16.11
CA TRP A 65 -9.78 -2.84 -15.51
C TRP A 65 -8.50 -3.66 -15.48
N SER A 66 -7.52 -3.42 -16.37
CA SER A 66 -6.22 -4.12 -16.31
C SER A 66 -5.46 -3.87 -15.00
N LEU A 67 -5.66 -2.73 -14.36
CA LEU A 67 -5.14 -2.44 -13.03
C LEU A 67 -6.16 -2.81 -11.93
N SER A 68 -7.44 -2.51 -12.16
CA SER A 68 -8.50 -2.71 -11.16
C SER A 68 -8.67 -4.17 -10.77
N VAL A 69 -8.63 -5.12 -11.71
CA VAL A 69 -8.71 -6.56 -11.38
C VAL A 69 -7.46 -7.04 -10.63
N THR A 70 -6.30 -6.46 -10.89
CA THR A 70 -5.07 -6.81 -10.16
C THR A 70 -5.17 -6.36 -8.71
N THR A 71 -5.63 -5.13 -8.47
CA THR A 71 -5.85 -4.63 -7.10
C THR A 71 -6.99 -5.37 -6.40
N LEU A 72 -8.02 -5.81 -7.12
CA LEU A 72 -9.12 -6.63 -6.59
C LEU A 72 -8.65 -8.04 -6.20
N GLY A 73 -7.86 -8.70 -7.07
CA GLY A 73 -7.25 -9.99 -6.77
C GLY A 73 -6.35 -9.93 -5.54
N LEU A 74 -5.53 -8.87 -5.44
CA LEU A 74 -4.69 -8.61 -4.29
C LEU A 74 -5.53 -8.39 -3.02
N ALA A 75 -6.59 -7.56 -3.10
CA ALA A 75 -7.49 -7.30 -1.97
C ALA A 75 -8.10 -8.59 -1.42
N GLY A 76 -8.72 -9.39 -2.29
CA GLY A 76 -9.34 -10.65 -1.88
C GLY A 76 -8.34 -11.63 -1.28
N ALA A 77 -7.16 -11.76 -1.89
CA ALA A 77 -6.12 -12.65 -1.41
C ALA A 77 -5.53 -12.22 -0.06
N LEU A 78 -5.45 -10.93 0.26
CA LEU A 78 -4.96 -10.43 1.56
C LEU A 78 -5.72 -11.02 2.75
N LEU A 79 -7.03 -11.26 2.60
CA LEU A 79 -7.85 -11.83 3.67
C LEU A 79 -7.49 -13.29 4.01
N VAL A 80 -6.96 -14.02 3.03
CA VAL A 80 -6.60 -15.44 3.15
C VAL A 80 -5.11 -15.63 3.41
N VAL A 81 -4.28 -14.82 2.76
CA VAL A 81 -2.82 -14.96 2.77
C VAL A 81 -2.23 -14.68 4.16
N GLY A 82 -2.79 -13.76 4.94
CA GLY A 82 -2.38 -13.52 6.31
C GLY A 82 -2.44 -14.78 7.17
N PRO A 83 -3.61 -15.40 7.37
CA PRO A 83 -3.76 -16.67 8.07
C PRO A 83 -2.96 -17.84 7.46
N LEU A 84 -2.82 -17.88 6.13
CA LEU A 84 -2.01 -18.89 5.45
C LEU A 84 -0.52 -18.76 5.85
N SER A 85 -0.02 -17.53 5.97
CA SER A 85 1.35 -17.26 6.38
C SER A 85 1.68 -17.78 7.78
N ASP A 86 0.67 -17.80 8.67
CA ASP A 86 0.79 -18.33 10.03
C ASP A 86 0.97 -19.87 10.05
N ARG A 87 0.67 -20.55 8.94
CA ARG A 87 0.85 -22.00 8.78
C ARG A 87 2.09 -22.37 7.97
N VAL A 88 2.30 -21.68 6.84
CA VAL A 88 3.33 -22.04 5.85
C VAL A 88 4.69 -21.40 6.16
N GLY A 89 4.68 -20.28 6.90
CA GLY A 89 5.87 -19.48 7.22
C GLY A 89 6.05 -18.26 6.29
N ARG A 90 6.58 -17.19 6.87
CA ARG A 90 6.72 -15.87 6.21
C ARG A 90 7.61 -15.92 4.98
N THR A 91 8.81 -16.50 5.14
CA THR A 91 9.84 -16.51 4.08
C THR A 91 9.37 -17.26 2.84
N ARG A 92 8.75 -18.44 3.01
CA ARG A 92 8.25 -19.25 1.88
C ARG A 92 7.20 -18.48 1.09
N LEU A 93 6.32 -17.78 1.79
CA LEU A 93 5.24 -17.01 1.17
C LEU A 93 5.77 -15.81 0.39
N ILE A 94 6.76 -15.08 0.94
CA ILE A 94 7.41 -13.97 0.23
C ILE A 94 8.06 -14.47 -1.06
N HIS A 95 8.83 -15.55 -1.01
CA HIS A 95 9.46 -16.15 -2.20
C HIS A 95 8.43 -16.55 -3.25
N ALA A 96 7.41 -17.30 -2.84
CA ALA A 96 6.36 -17.77 -3.76
C ALA A 96 5.62 -16.59 -4.39
N SER A 97 5.27 -15.58 -3.60
CA SER A 97 4.54 -14.39 -4.06
C SER A 97 5.31 -13.63 -5.14
N VAL A 98 6.55 -13.23 -4.85
CA VAL A 98 7.33 -12.41 -5.80
C VAL A 98 7.66 -13.20 -7.08
N THR A 99 8.01 -14.50 -6.95
CA THR A 99 8.34 -15.34 -8.10
C THR A 99 7.11 -15.61 -8.97
N LEU A 100 6.00 -16.05 -8.35
CA LEU A 100 4.77 -16.38 -9.09
C LEU A 100 4.18 -15.14 -9.77
N ALA A 101 4.16 -13.99 -9.08
CA ALA A 101 3.68 -12.74 -9.68
C ALA A 101 4.53 -12.33 -10.89
N SER A 102 5.85 -12.48 -10.82
CA SER A 102 6.73 -12.16 -11.94
C SER A 102 6.54 -13.12 -13.12
N VAL A 103 6.34 -14.41 -12.87
CA VAL A 103 6.04 -15.41 -13.92
C VAL A 103 4.69 -15.12 -14.58
N VAL A 104 3.65 -14.82 -13.79
CA VAL A 104 2.34 -14.42 -14.32
C VAL A 104 2.44 -13.10 -15.08
N GLY A 105 3.27 -12.16 -14.62
CA GLY A 105 3.58 -10.92 -15.33
C GLY A 105 4.19 -11.16 -16.72
N LEU A 106 5.08 -12.15 -16.88
CA LEU A 106 5.56 -12.58 -18.20
C LEU A 106 4.43 -13.16 -19.06
N ALA A 107 3.55 -13.97 -18.47
CA ALA A 107 2.39 -14.48 -19.18
C ALA A 107 1.44 -13.35 -19.63
N CYS A 108 1.31 -12.26 -18.88
CA CYS A 108 0.56 -11.06 -19.30
C CYS A 108 1.13 -10.47 -20.61
N ALA A 109 2.45 -10.45 -20.78
CA ALA A 109 3.10 -9.98 -22.02
C ALA A 109 2.75 -10.85 -23.24
N LEU A 110 2.40 -12.12 -23.02
CA LEU A 110 2.04 -13.08 -24.06
C LEU A 110 0.54 -13.16 -24.31
N ALA A 111 -0.29 -12.40 -23.59
CA ALA A 111 -1.74 -12.47 -23.68
C ALA A 111 -2.22 -12.22 -25.14
N PRO A 112 -3.00 -13.15 -25.73
CA PRO A 112 -3.45 -13.01 -27.11
C PRO A 112 -4.68 -12.09 -27.24
N THR A 113 -5.50 -12.02 -26.20
CA THR A 113 -6.78 -11.28 -26.21
C THR A 113 -6.92 -10.43 -24.94
N TRP A 114 -7.83 -9.45 -24.99
CA TRP A 114 -8.15 -8.61 -23.82
C TRP A 114 -8.65 -9.44 -22.62
N PRO A 115 -9.62 -10.36 -22.75
CA PRO A 115 -10.06 -11.18 -21.63
C PRO A 115 -8.93 -12.04 -21.01
N ALA A 116 -8.02 -12.58 -21.84
CA ALA A 116 -6.86 -13.33 -21.36
C ALA A 116 -5.94 -12.43 -20.52
N LEU A 117 -5.66 -11.20 -20.98
CA LEU A 117 -4.88 -10.24 -20.21
C LEU A 117 -5.56 -9.95 -18.86
N ILE A 118 -6.86 -9.68 -18.85
CA ILE A 118 -7.61 -9.39 -17.62
C ILE A 118 -7.56 -10.56 -16.64
N GLY A 119 -7.75 -11.79 -17.11
CA GLY A 119 -7.66 -13.01 -16.27
C GLY A 119 -6.25 -13.20 -15.66
N LEU A 120 -5.21 -13.01 -16.47
CA LEU A 120 -3.82 -13.07 -16.00
C LEU A 120 -3.50 -11.96 -14.99
N ARG A 121 -4.00 -10.74 -15.22
CA ARG A 121 -3.84 -9.62 -14.27
C ARG A 121 -4.53 -9.88 -12.94
N LEU A 122 -5.68 -10.56 -12.93
CA LEU A 122 -6.34 -11.00 -11.70
C LEU A 122 -5.47 -12.01 -10.93
N LEU A 123 -4.93 -13.02 -11.63
CA LEU A 123 -4.03 -14.02 -11.04
C LEU A 123 -2.74 -13.39 -10.51
N GLU A 124 -2.18 -12.44 -11.24
CA GLU A 124 -1.01 -11.68 -10.81
C GLU A 124 -1.31 -10.92 -9.51
N GLY A 125 -2.49 -10.29 -9.41
CA GLY A 125 -2.94 -9.63 -8.19
C GLY A 125 -3.01 -10.57 -6.99
N VAL A 126 -3.57 -11.76 -7.17
CA VAL A 126 -3.62 -12.80 -6.13
C VAL A 126 -2.20 -13.19 -5.70
N ALA A 127 -1.29 -13.40 -6.65
CA ALA A 127 0.10 -13.74 -6.36
C ALA A 127 0.84 -12.64 -5.60
N LEU A 128 0.58 -11.37 -5.93
CA LEU A 128 1.22 -10.20 -5.29
C LEU A 128 0.85 -10.04 -3.81
N ALA A 129 -0.25 -10.61 -3.34
CA ALA A 129 -0.75 -10.39 -1.96
C ALA A 129 0.19 -10.91 -0.86
N GLY A 130 1.07 -11.87 -1.19
CA GLY A 130 1.95 -12.50 -0.20
C GLY A 130 2.90 -11.53 0.49
N LEU A 131 3.47 -10.58 -0.22
CA LEU A 131 4.42 -9.63 0.38
C LEU A 131 3.74 -8.61 1.30
N PRO A 132 2.72 -7.83 0.89
CA PRO A 132 2.07 -6.86 1.76
C PRO A 132 1.46 -7.48 3.01
N ALA A 133 0.98 -8.73 2.90
CA ALA A 133 0.38 -9.45 4.03
C ALA A 133 1.38 -9.76 5.14
N VAL A 134 2.67 -10.00 4.81
CA VAL A 134 3.60 -10.58 5.79
C VAL A 134 4.88 -9.78 6.03
N ALA A 135 5.23 -8.81 5.18
CA ALA A 135 6.51 -8.10 5.25
C ALA A 135 6.75 -7.45 6.62
N THR A 136 5.75 -6.75 7.16
CA THR A 136 5.86 -6.08 8.46
C THR A 136 5.90 -7.07 9.63
N ALA A 137 5.19 -8.19 9.54
CA ALA A 137 5.23 -9.26 10.53
C ALA A 137 6.61 -9.91 10.55
N TYR A 138 7.16 -10.26 9.38
CA TYR A 138 8.52 -10.79 9.25
C TYR A 138 9.56 -9.85 9.88
N LEU A 139 9.49 -8.54 9.59
CA LEU A 139 10.42 -7.56 10.18
C LEU A 139 10.32 -7.49 11.70
N ARG A 140 9.11 -7.60 12.26
CA ARG A 140 8.91 -7.60 13.72
C ARG A 140 9.40 -8.88 14.38
N GLU A 141 9.28 -10.02 13.70
CA GLU A 141 9.68 -11.33 14.21
C GLU A 141 11.20 -11.53 14.17
N GLU A 142 11.88 -10.98 13.15
CA GLU A 142 13.31 -11.25 12.90
C GLU A 142 14.25 -10.15 13.38
N LEU A 143 13.80 -8.89 13.48
CA LEU A 143 14.66 -7.77 13.80
C LEU A 143 14.53 -7.30 15.25
N HIS A 144 15.66 -6.84 15.81
CA HIS A 144 15.67 -6.20 17.12
C HIS A 144 14.71 -4.99 17.15
N PRO A 145 13.90 -4.79 18.21
CA PRO A 145 12.89 -3.74 18.31
C PRO A 145 13.38 -2.34 17.91
N GLY A 146 14.59 -1.95 18.35
CA GLY A 146 15.19 -0.65 18.05
C GLY A 146 15.53 -0.42 16.55
N SER A 147 15.47 -1.46 15.69
CA SER A 147 15.78 -1.34 14.27
C SER A 147 14.57 -1.55 13.35
N GLN A 148 13.43 -1.98 13.88
CA GLN A 148 12.25 -2.33 13.10
C GLN A 148 11.68 -1.14 12.33
N ALA A 149 11.58 0.03 12.96
CA ALA A 149 11.03 1.23 12.32
C ALA A 149 11.83 1.63 11.08
N ARG A 150 13.18 1.59 11.16
CA ARG A 150 14.05 1.88 10.03
C ARG A 150 13.90 0.87 8.91
N ALA A 151 13.82 -0.42 9.24
CA ALA A 151 13.66 -1.48 8.24
C ALA A 151 12.29 -1.41 7.55
N VAL A 152 11.22 -1.14 8.29
CA VAL A 152 9.88 -0.88 7.72
C VAL A 152 9.90 0.34 6.80
N GLY A 153 10.56 1.43 7.20
CA GLY A 153 10.72 2.62 6.36
C GLY A 153 11.43 2.31 5.04
N LEU A 154 12.50 1.50 5.05
CA LEU A 154 13.21 1.09 3.84
C LEU A 154 12.36 0.15 2.96
N TYR A 155 11.60 -0.77 3.55
CA TYR A 155 10.62 -1.58 2.82
C TYR A 155 9.58 -0.69 2.11
N VAL A 156 8.99 0.29 2.82
CA VAL A 156 8.03 1.24 2.25
C VAL A 156 8.67 2.09 1.15
N ALA A 157 9.92 2.53 1.31
CA ALA A 157 10.66 3.22 0.25
C ALA A 157 10.81 2.32 -1.00
N GLY A 158 11.09 1.03 -0.82
CA GLY A 158 11.12 0.04 -1.90
C GLY A 158 9.78 -0.06 -2.64
N THR A 159 8.65 -0.04 -1.91
CA THR A 159 7.31 -0.08 -2.54
C THR A 159 7.04 1.18 -3.37
N ALA A 160 7.38 2.35 -2.84
CA ALA A 160 7.18 3.63 -3.54
C ALA A 160 8.07 3.71 -4.80
N LEU A 161 9.34 3.34 -4.66
CA LEU A 161 10.29 3.33 -5.79
C LEU A 161 9.88 2.31 -6.85
N GLY A 162 9.42 1.12 -6.45
CA GLY A 162 8.91 0.10 -7.35
C GLY A 162 7.69 0.58 -8.12
N GLY A 163 6.75 1.20 -7.44
CA GLY A 163 5.57 1.79 -8.07
C GLY A 163 5.90 2.87 -9.10
N MET A 164 6.88 3.73 -8.84
CA MET A 164 7.39 4.72 -9.78
C MET A 164 8.14 4.05 -10.92
N ALA A 165 9.13 3.22 -10.60
CA ALA A 165 10.01 2.57 -11.59
C ALA A 165 9.22 1.70 -12.58
N GLY A 166 8.22 0.95 -12.10
CA GLY A 166 7.37 0.13 -12.96
C GLY A 166 6.66 0.96 -14.04
N ARG A 167 6.11 2.12 -13.68
CA ARG A 167 5.43 3.02 -14.64
C ARG A 167 6.39 3.68 -15.60
N LEU A 168 7.54 4.16 -15.12
CA LEU A 168 8.56 4.78 -15.97
C LEU A 168 9.15 3.77 -16.96
N LEU A 169 9.51 2.59 -16.48
CA LEU A 169 10.05 1.51 -17.28
C LEU A 169 9.06 1.08 -18.37
N THR A 170 7.81 0.81 -17.97
CA THR A 170 6.80 0.36 -18.94
C THR A 170 6.41 1.45 -19.92
N GLY A 171 6.35 2.73 -19.52
CA GLY A 171 6.12 3.85 -20.43
C GLY A 171 7.20 4.00 -21.47
N ALA A 172 8.47 3.97 -21.05
CA ALA A 172 9.63 4.10 -21.94
C ALA A 172 9.75 2.90 -22.91
N VAL A 173 9.66 1.67 -22.38
CA VAL A 173 9.76 0.47 -23.23
C VAL A 173 8.58 0.35 -24.18
N ALA A 174 7.39 0.79 -23.78
CA ALA A 174 6.21 0.72 -24.64
C ALA A 174 6.31 1.63 -25.85
N GLU A 175 6.93 2.79 -25.72
CA GLU A 175 7.16 3.72 -26.84
C GLU A 175 8.13 3.14 -27.86
N LEU A 176 9.16 2.41 -27.40
CA LEU A 176 10.21 1.85 -28.24
C LEU A 176 9.83 0.49 -28.84
N ALA A 177 9.20 -0.39 -28.07
CA ALA A 177 9.03 -1.79 -28.42
C ALA A 177 7.59 -2.32 -28.21
N GLY A 178 6.67 -1.44 -27.81
CA GLY A 178 5.26 -1.79 -27.62
C GLY A 178 4.94 -2.43 -26.25
N TRP A 179 3.64 -2.59 -25.98
CA TRP A 179 3.11 -2.97 -24.69
C TRP A 179 3.55 -4.35 -24.18
N ARG A 180 3.80 -5.31 -25.10
CA ARG A 180 4.27 -6.65 -24.73
C ARG A 180 5.64 -6.60 -24.08
N TRP A 181 6.58 -5.92 -24.70
CA TRP A 181 7.93 -5.73 -24.16
C TRP A 181 7.93 -4.87 -22.90
N ALA A 182 7.02 -3.91 -22.80
CA ALA A 182 6.83 -3.13 -21.60
C ALA A 182 6.41 -4.01 -20.40
N LEU A 183 5.42 -4.88 -20.55
CA LEU A 183 5.03 -5.82 -19.51
C LEU A 183 6.13 -6.85 -19.20
N ALA A 184 6.80 -7.36 -20.25
CA ALA A 184 7.93 -8.28 -20.09
C ALA A 184 9.08 -7.63 -19.29
N SER A 185 9.41 -6.36 -19.56
CA SER A 185 10.46 -5.64 -18.83
C SER A 185 10.16 -5.48 -17.33
N ALA A 186 8.91 -5.18 -16.98
CA ALA A 186 8.49 -5.13 -15.58
C ALA A 186 8.56 -6.52 -14.91
N ALA A 187 8.18 -7.57 -15.63
CA ALA A 187 8.25 -8.94 -15.14
C ALA A 187 9.71 -9.43 -14.98
N LEU A 188 10.59 -9.07 -15.90
CA LEU A 188 12.03 -9.36 -15.79
C LEU A 188 12.68 -8.62 -14.62
N LEU A 189 12.31 -7.35 -14.40
CA LEU A 189 12.70 -6.62 -13.19
C LEU A 189 12.23 -7.37 -11.93
N GLY A 190 10.98 -7.84 -11.94
CA GLY A 190 10.41 -8.65 -10.86
C GLY A 190 11.19 -9.94 -10.61
N LEU A 191 11.55 -10.68 -11.66
CA LEU A 191 12.37 -11.89 -11.55
C LEU A 191 13.79 -11.59 -11.03
N GLY A 192 14.41 -10.51 -11.48
CA GLY A 192 15.70 -10.06 -10.95
C GLY A 192 15.62 -9.78 -9.44
N CYS A 193 14.58 -9.05 -9.01
CA CYS A 193 14.33 -8.84 -7.59
C CYS A 193 14.01 -10.16 -6.85
N ALA A 194 13.26 -11.09 -7.46
CA ALA A 194 12.99 -12.40 -6.87
C ALA A 194 14.28 -13.20 -6.63
N ALA A 195 15.24 -13.13 -7.56
CA ALA A 195 16.56 -13.73 -7.40
C ALA A 195 17.33 -13.10 -6.22
N VAL A 196 17.31 -11.77 -6.10
CA VAL A 196 17.89 -11.06 -4.95
C VAL A 196 17.23 -11.51 -3.64
N VAL A 197 15.90 -11.57 -3.60
CA VAL A 197 15.15 -12.05 -2.43
C VAL A 197 15.53 -13.50 -2.10
N ARG A 198 15.66 -14.37 -3.10
CA ARG A 198 16.00 -15.79 -2.92
C ARG A 198 17.37 -15.99 -2.30
N VAL A 199 18.34 -15.16 -2.68
CA VAL A 199 19.73 -15.24 -2.18
C VAL A 199 19.90 -14.56 -0.81
N LEU A 200 19.20 -13.45 -0.59
CA LEU A 200 19.45 -12.61 0.58
C LEU A 200 18.48 -12.84 1.74
N LEU A 201 17.22 -13.20 1.51
CA LEU A 201 16.23 -13.31 2.59
C LEU A 201 16.47 -14.60 3.39
N PRO A 202 16.88 -14.52 4.67
CA PRO A 202 17.06 -15.70 5.49
C PRO A 202 15.73 -16.37 5.83
N ALA A 203 15.79 -17.68 6.15
CA ALA A 203 14.64 -18.36 6.71
C ALA A 203 14.22 -17.71 8.03
N SER A 204 12.91 -17.61 8.26
CA SER A 204 12.36 -17.06 9.49
C SER A 204 12.77 -17.92 10.70
N ARG A 205 13.36 -17.31 11.71
CA ARG A 205 13.82 -17.94 12.97
C ARG A 205 12.87 -17.67 14.12
N GLY A 206 12.25 -16.49 14.13
CA GLY A 206 11.26 -16.06 15.13
C GLY A 206 9.84 -16.54 14.87
N PHE A 207 9.62 -17.28 13.77
CA PHE A 207 8.30 -17.76 13.41
C PHE A 207 7.86 -18.92 14.28
N THR A 208 6.74 -18.74 14.99
CA THR A 208 6.00 -19.81 15.66
C THR A 208 4.64 -19.96 14.96
N ALA A 209 4.36 -21.16 14.44
CA ALA A 209 3.06 -21.42 13.82
C ALA A 209 1.93 -21.23 14.86
N ARG A 210 1.08 -20.25 14.64
CA ARG A 210 -0.11 -20.00 15.43
C ARG A 210 -1.32 -20.05 14.50
N PRO A 211 -2.00 -21.19 14.37
CA PRO A 211 -3.17 -21.28 13.52
C PRO A 211 -4.27 -20.36 14.08
N THR A 212 -4.39 -19.18 13.52
CA THR A 212 -5.55 -18.31 13.72
C THR A 212 -6.75 -19.00 13.10
N GLY A 213 -7.68 -19.46 13.95
CA GLY A 213 -8.88 -20.15 13.47
C GLY A 213 -9.76 -19.18 12.68
N LEU A 214 -10.43 -19.68 11.64
CA LEU A 214 -11.40 -18.93 10.84
C LEU A 214 -12.45 -18.20 11.69
N ARG A 215 -12.87 -18.82 12.80
CA ARG A 215 -13.80 -18.20 13.77
C ARG A 215 -13.24 -16.92 14.40
N SER A 216 -11.95 -16.90 14.76
CA SER A 216 -11.29 -15.71 15.30
C SER A 216 -11.22 -14.59 14.25
N ALA A 217 -10.90 -14.94 12.99
CA ALA A 217 -10.86 -13.98 11.89
C ALA A 217 -12.25 -13.37 11.62
N LEU A 218 -13.29 -14.20 11.60
CA LEU A 218 -14.68 -13.76 11.44
C LEU A 218 -15.14 -12.90 12.63
N GLY A 219 -14.75 -13.27 13.85
CA GLY A 219 -15.03 -12.49 15.06
C GLY A 219 -14.42 -11.10 15.00
N THR A 220 -13.16 -10.98 14.61
CA THR A 220 -12.51 -9.68 14.44
C THR A 220 -13.15 -8.88 13.31
N ALA A 221 -13.46 -9.50 12.17
CA ALA A 221 -14.12 -8.82 11.06
C ALA A 221 -15.49 -8.28 11.50
N ARG A 222 -16.29 -9.10 12.19
CA ARG A 222 -17.59 -8.67 12.72
C ARG A 222 -17.43 -7.53 13.73
N GLY A 223 -16.50 -7.62 14.68
CA GLY A 223 -16.22 -6.56 15.64
C GLY A 223 -15.78 -5.26 14.96
N ALA A 224 -14.90 -5.35 13.97
CA ALA A 224 -14.43 -4.19 13.21
C ALA A 224 -15.56 -3.50 12.42
N LEU A 225 -16.51 -4.27 11.88
CA LEU A 225 -17.69 -3.76 11.18
C LEU A 225 -18.74 -3.11 12.12
N HIS A 226 -18.65 -3.31 13.42
CA HIS A 226 -19.49 -2.62 14.41
C HIS A 226 -18.82 -1.39 15.04
N ASP A 227 -17.51 -1.23 14.86
CA ASP A 227 -16.77 -0.04 15.33
C ASP A 227 -16.82 1.08 14.30
N ARG A 228 -17.57 2.15 14.58
CA ARG A 228 -17.73 3.31 13.70
C ARG A 228 -16.41 3.98 13.34
N ALA A 229 -15.42 3.97 14.24
CA ALA A 229 -14.12 4.56 13.96
C ALA A 229 -13.31 3.69 12.98
N LEU A 230 -13.34 2.36 13.11
CA LEU A 230 -12.70 1.45 12.15
C LEU A 230 -13.37 1.54 10.78
N LEU A 231 -14.71 1.59 10.71
CA LEU A 231 -15.43 1.80 9.45
C LEU A 231 -15.05 3.11 8.77
N ALA A 232 -14.97 4.21 9.54
CA ALA A 232 -14.53 5.50 9.00
C ALA A 232 -13.08 5.43 8.48
N LEU A 233 -12.18 4.77 9.22
CA LEU A 233 -10.80 4.56 8.78
C LEU A 233 -10.71 3.70 7.50
N PHE A 234 -11.52 2.66 7.37
CA PHE A 234 -11.60 1.83 6.16
C PHE A 234 -12.12 2.65 4.98
N GLY A 235 -13.18 3.46 5.19
CA GLY A 235 -13.69 4.39 4.17
C GLY A 235 -12.66 5.43 3.75
N ILE A 236 -11.90 5.98 4.71
CA ILE A 236 -10.78 6.90 4.44
C ILE A 236 -9.74 6.21 3.55
N GLY A 237 -9.34 4.97 3.85
CA GLY A 237 -8.40 4.22 3.03
C GLY A 237 -8.91 4.00 1.61
N ALA A 238 -10.19 3.60 1.46
CA ALA A 238 -10.83 3.37 0.17
C ALA A 238 -10.93 4.65 -0.66
N CYS A 239 -11.41 5.76 -0.08
CA CYS A 239 -11.53 7.05 -0.78
C CYS A 239 -10.17 7.64 -1.12
N ALA A 240 -9.19 7.61 -0.21
CA ALA A 240 -7.86 8.15 -0.46
C ALA A 240 -7.19 7.46 -1.64
N MET A 241 -7.23 6.10 -1.67
CA MET A 241 -6.70 5.36 -2.80
C MET A 241 -7.56 5.55 -4.06
N GLY A 242 -8.87 5.73 -3.89
CA GLY A 242 -9.78 6.07 -4.96
C GLY A 242 -9.39 7.36 -5.68
N VAL A 243 -9.15 8.45 -4.94
CA VAL A 243 -8.68 9.73 -5.50
C VAL A 243 -7.42 9.55 -6.34
N LEU A 244 -6.44 8.82 -5.77
CA LEU A 244 -5.16 8.60 -6.43
C LEU A 244 -5.32 7.80 -7.73
N THR A 245 -6.12 6.71 -7.71
CA THR A 245 -6.32 5.86 -8.88
C THR A 245 -7.19 6.51 -9.95
N VAL A 246 -8.22 7.28 -9.57
CA VAL A 246 -9.04 8.07 -10.51
C VAL A 246 -8.12 8.96 -11.36
N LEU A 247 -7.28 9.77 -10.74
CA LEU A 247 -6.40 10.71 -11.44
C LEU A 247 -5.30 9.99 -12.22
N LEU A 248 -4.60 9.04 -11.59
CA LEU A 248 -3.43 8.42 -12.23
C LEU A 248 -3.78 7.41 -13.32
N ASN A 249 -4.99 6.82 -13.32
CA ASN A 249 -5.45 5.97 -14.41
C ASN A 249 -5.90 6.79 -15.63
N THR A 250 -6.27 8.06 -15.44
CA THR A 250 -6.80 8.89 -16.51
C THR A 250 -5.81 9.95 -17.01
N VAL A 251 -4.79 10.27 -16.21
CA VAL A 251 -3.80 11.30 -16.58
C VAL A 251 -3.06 10.96 -17.88
N GLY A 252 -2.78 9.68 -18.15
CA GLY A 252 -2.16 9.25 -19.41
C GLY A 252 -2.99 9.61 -20.64
N PHE A 253 -4.32 9.46 -20.56
CA PHE A 253 -5.24 9.86 -21.65
C PHE A 253 -5.25 11.40 -21.82
N ARG A 254 -5.24 12.16 -20.72
CA ARG A 254 -5.16 13.61 -20.79
C ARG A 254 -3.86 14.09 -21.42
N LEU A 255 -2.73 13.48 -21.06
CA LEU A 255 -1.42 13.88 -21.57
C LEU A 255 -1.20 13.46 -23.04
N ALA A 256 -1.79 12.36 -23.49
CA ALA A 256 -1.74 11.92 -24.88
C ALA A 256 -2.63 12.77 -25.78
N GLY A 257 -3.69 13.41 -25.27
CA GLY A 257 -4.61 14.26 -26.01
C GLY A 257 -4.22 15.74 -26.04
N ALA A 258 -5.07 16.54 -26.71
CA ALA A 258 -4.94 18.00 -26.72
C ALA A 258 -5.05 18.60 -25.30
N PRO A 259 -4.31 19.65 -24.98
CA PRO A 259 -3.31 20.37 -25.78
C PRO A 259 -1.88 19.79 -25.67
N PHE A 260 -1.67 18.70 -24.90
CA PHE A 260 -0.32 18.26 -24.51
C PHE A 260 0.35 17.40 -25.57
N HIS A 261 -0.36 16.45 -26.19
CA HIS A 261 0.14 15.52 -27.22
C HIS A 261 1.47 14.84 -26.87
N LEU A 262 1.65 14.42 -25.60
CA LEU A 262 2.88 13.78 -25.12
C LEU A 262 2.92 12.30 -25.50
N GLY A 263 4.12 11.84 -25.91
CA GLY A 263 4.42 10.41 -26.04
C GLY A 263 4.39 9.68 -24.68
N LEU A 264 4.39 8.36 -24.71
CA LEU A 264 4.25 7.52 -23.49
C LEU A 264 5.37 7.75 -22.49
N THR A 265 6.62 7.91 -22.97
CA THR A 265 7.78 8.17 -22.12
C THR A 265 7.60 9.51 -21.38
N ALA A 266 7.33 10.58 -22.13
CA ALA A 266 7.14 11.91 -21.55
C ALA A 266 5.94 11.95 -20.59
N ALA A 267 4.82 11.33 -20.96
CA ALA A 267 3.65 11.23 -20.10
C ALA A 267 3.93 10.43 -18.81
N SER A 268 4.80 9.40 -18.87
CA SER A 268 5.14 8.61 -17.69
C SER A 268 6.01 9.36 -16.68
N LEU A 269 6.72 10.43 -17.09
CA LEU A 269 7.50 11.27 -16.16
C LEU A 269 6.65 11.93 -15.08
N VAL A 270 5.35 12.05 -15.28
CA VAL A 270 4.43 12.54 -14.24
C VAL A 270 4.47 11.69 -12.97
N PHE A 271 4.81 10.41 -13.07
CA PHE A 271 4.96 9.53 -11.92
C PHE A 271 6.20 9.80 -11.06
N CYS A 272 7.13 10.67 -11.52
CA CYS A 272 8.24 11.16 -10.70
C CYS A 272 7.79 12.00 -9.49
N VAL A 273 6.51 12.34 -9.37
CA VAL A 273 5.96 13.00 -8.17
C VAL A 273 5.85 12.05 -6.95
N TYR A 274 5.93 10.73 -7.14
CA TYR A 274 5.74 9.75 -6.05
C TYR A 274 6.70 9.88 -4.86
N PRO A 275 7.99 10.23 -5.02
CA PRO A 275 8.90 10.44 -3.89
C PRO A 275 8.43 11.51 -2.89
N VAL A 276 7.63 12.49 -3.34
CA VAL A 276 6.99 13.49 -2.45
C VAL A 276 6.19 12.79 -1.35
N GLY A 277 5.51 11.68 -1.70
CA GLY A 277 4.74 10.88 -0.75
C GLY A 277 5.56 10.32 0.40
N SER A 278 6.78 9.86 0.16
CA SER A 278 7.65 9.33 1.22
C SER A 278 8.03 10.40 2.23
N VAL A 279 8.37 11.60 1.75
CA VAL A 279 8.65 12.77 2.60
C VAL A 279 7.41 13.19 3.39
N THR A 280 6.27 13.26 2.72
CA THR A 280 5.01 13.68 3.34
C THR A 280 4.52 12.67 4.38
N SER A 281 4.62 11.37 4.12
CA SER A 281 4.24 10.33 5.09
C SER A 281 5.05 10.47 6.40
N ALA A 282 6.37 10.66 6.29
CA ALA A 282 7.23 10.83 7.45
C ALA A 282 6.93 12.13 8.23
N THR A 283 6.66 13.23 7.52
CA THR A 283 6.32 14.53 8.15
C THR A 283 4.93 14.50 8.78
N ALA A 284 3.94 13.89 8.10
CA ALA A 284 2.59 13.74 8.62
C ALA A 284 2.55 12.86 9.88
N GLY A 285 3.39 11.81 9.95
CA GLY A 285 3.55 11.01 11.17
C GLY A 285 4.02 11.87 12.34
N ARG A 286 5.10 12.64 12.17
CA ARG A 286 5.63 13.55 13.21
C ARG A 286 4.61 14.64 13.62
N LEU A 287 3.88 15.17 12.67
CA LEU A 287 2.81 16.14 12.95
C LEU A 287 1.65 15.49 13.71
N ALA A 288 1.31 14.24 13.38
CA ALA A 288 0.27 13.49 14.08
C ALA A 288 0.65 13.16 15.53
N ASP A 289 1.94 12.90 15.79
CA ASP A 289 2.44 12.70 17.15
C ASP A 289 2.41 14.01 17.97
N ARG A 290 2.69 15.15 17.32
CA ARG A 290 2.74 16.47 18.00
C ARG A 290 1.37 17.13 18.16
N TYR A 291 0.53 17.10 17.13
CA TYR A 291 -0.76 17.85 17.07
C TYR A 291 -1.99 16.92 17.09
N GLY A 292 -1.76 15.62 17.15
CA GLY A 292 -2.80 14.60 17.14
C GLY A 292 -3.28 14.22 15.73
N ARG A 293 -3.61 12.95 15.58
CA ARG A 293 -4.08 12.34 14.31
C ARG A 293 -5.34 13.01 13.77
N ARG A 294 -6.24 13.45 14.66
CA ARG A 294 -7.52 14.11 14.33
C ARG A 294 -7.35 15.49 13.68
N THR A 295 -6.20 16.13 13.87
CA THR A 295 -5.86 17.43 13.24
C THR A 295 -5.19 17.23 11.89
N VAL A 296 -4.30 16.25 11.77
CA VAL A 296 -3.50 16.04 10.56
C VAL A 296 -4.33 15.44 9.41
N LEU A 297 -5.31 14.58 9.70
CA LEU A 297 -6.17 13.99 8.67
C LEU A 297 -6.91 15.04 7.82
N PRO A 298 -7.68 15.97 8.38
CA PRO A 298 -8.35 17.00 7.59
C PRO A 298 -7.38 17.92 6.81
N LEU A 299 -6.20 18.21 7.37
CA LEU A 299 -5.17 18.98 6.66
C LEU A 299 -4.70 18.25 5.40
N GLY A 300 -4.46 16.94 5.49
CA GLY A 300 -4.15 16.10 4.33
C GLY A 300 -5.25 16.13 3.26
N CYS A 301 -6.53 16.15 3.68
CA CYS A 301 -7.67 16.28 2.76
C CYS A 301 -7.66 17.65 2.04
N VAL A 302 -7.38 18.73 2.75
CA VAL A 302 -7.29 20.07 2.13
C VAL A 302 -6.16 20.10 1.10
N VAL A 303 -4.98 19.58 1.45
CA VAL A 303 -3.85 19.50 0.51
C VAL A 303 -4.22 18.68 -0.73
N ALA A 304 -4.88 17.54 -0.57
CA ALA A 304 -5.35 16.73 -1.68
C ALA A 304 -6.37 17.48 -2.55
N LEU A 305 -7.32 18.18 -1.94
CA LEU A 305 -8.35 18.93 -2.68
C LEU A 305 -7.73 20.06 -3.51
N VAL A 306 -6.83 20.84 -2.92
CA VAL A 306 -6.08 21.88 -3.65
C VAL A 306 -5.33 21.24 -4.82
N GLY A 307 -4.66 20.10 -4.58
CA GLY A 307 -3.97 19.36 -5.64
C GLY A 307 -4.91 18.95 -6.76
N VAL A 308 -6.08 18.38 -6.45
CA VAL A 308 -7.10 17.96 -7.44
C VAL A 308 -7.54 19.14 -8.28
N LEU A 309 -7.86 20.29 -7.66
CA LEU A 309 -8.33 21.48 -8.36
C LEU A 309 -7.23 22.09 -9.25
N LEU A 310 -5.98 22.08 -8.82
CA LEU A 310 -4.86 22.56 -9.63
C LEU A 310 -4.61 21.70 -10.90
N THR A 311 -5.12 20.49 -10.96
CA THR A 311 -5.03 19.69 -12.20
C THR A 311 -6.04 20.12 -13.27
N LEU A 312 -7.04 20.96 -12.95
CA LEU A 312 -8.11 21.32 -13.89
C LEU A 312 -7.64 22.15 -15.10
N PRO A 313 -6.80 23.18 -14.94
CA PRO A 313 -6.31 23.97 -16.07
C PRO A 313 -5.51 23.14 -17.08
N ALA A 314 -5.52 23.59 -18.33
CA ALA A 314 -4.72 22.98 -19.42
C ALA A 314 -3.25 23.48 -19.36
N SER A 315 -2.60 23.28 -18.23
CA SER A 315 -1.22 23.69 -17.97
C SER A 315 -0.43 22.50 -17.41
N LEU A 316 0.63 22.08 -18.09
CA LEU A 316 1.46 20.97 -17.65
C LEU A 316 2.13 21.22 -16.29
N PRO A 317 2.71 22.41 -15.99
CA PRO A 317 3.26 22.69 -14.67
C PRO A 317 2.21 22.59 -13.56
N LEU A 318 1.00 23.16 -13.75
CA LEU A 318 -0.08 23.08 -12.77
C LEU A 318 -0.57 21.65 -12.57
N LEU A 319 -0.64 20.85 -13.64
CA LEU A 319 -0.98 19.43 -13.55
C LEU A 319 0.04 18.66 -12.70
N VAL A 320 1.34 18.87 -12.94
CA VAL A 320 2.41 18.19 -12.19
C VAL A 320 2.41 18.60 -10.72
N VAL A 321 2.30 19.91 -10.44
CA VAL A 321 2.20 20.42 -9.05
C VAL A 321 0.93 19.89 -8.38
N GLY A 322 -0.20 19.91 -9.08
CA GLY A 322 -1.47 19.38 -8.58
C GLY A 322 -1.35 17.89 -8.20
N LEU A 323 -0.78 17.08 -9.07
CA LEU A 323 -0.54 15.65 -8.80
C LEU A 323 0.44 15.44 -7.64
N ALA A 324 1.48 16.27 -7.52
CA ALA A 324 2.40 16.20 -6.38
C ALA A 324 1.66 16.50 -5.05
N LEU A 325 0.76 17.48 -5.02
CA LEU A 325 -0.08 17.77 -3.86
C LEU A 325 -1.10 16.67 -3.57
N VAL A 326 -1.70 16.08 -4.61
CA VAL A 326 -2.57 14.89 -4.43
C VAL A 326 -1.81 13.74 -3.79
N VAL A 327 -0.61 13.44 -4.30
CA VAL A 327 0.26 12.40 -3.73
C VAL A 327 0.64 12.75 -2.28
N ALA A 328 1.01 14.00 -2.01
CA ALA A 328 1.31 14.46 -0.66
C ALA A 328 0.11 14.28 0.30
N GLY A 329 -1.07 14.76 -0.09
CA GLY A 329 -2.30 14.61 0.70
C GLY A 329 -2.67 13.15 0.92
N PHE A 330 -2.59 12.32 -0.13
CA PHE A 330 -2.81 10.88 -0.05
C PHE A 330 -1.91 10.21 0.99
N PHE A 331 -0.59 10.42 0.91
CA PHE A 331 0.35 9.77 1.82
C PHE A 331 0.24 10.31 3.26
N ALA A 332 -0.12 11.59 3.44
CA ALA A 332 -0.42 12.13 4.75
C ALA A 332 -1.64 11.43 5.39
N VAL A 333 -2.74 11.33 4.64
CA VAL A 333 -3.98 10.71 5.11
C VAL A 333 -3.80 9.21 5.32
N HIS A 334 -3.27 8.50 4.31
CA HIS A 334 -3.07 7.05 4.37
C HIS A 334 -2.10 6.65 5.49
N GLY A 335 -0.98 7.37 5.63
CA GLY A 335 0.02 7.09 6.68
C GLY A 335 -0.57 7.20 8.08
N VAL A 336 -1.31 8.27 8.35
CA VAL A 336 -1.98 8.48 9.66
C VAL A 336 -3.10 7.46 9.88
N ALA A 337 -3.96 7.22 8.88
CA ALA A 337 -5.10 6.31 9.01
C ALA A 337 -4.65 4.86 9.22
N SER A 338 -3.69 4.38 8.40
CA SER A 338 -3.16 3.01 8.50
C SER A 338 -2.47 2.75 9.85
N GLY A 339 -1.76 3.75 10.39
CA GLY A 339 -1.18 3.68 11.73
C GLY A 339 -2.21 3.76 12.86
N TRP A 340 -3.39 4.34 12.62
CA TRP A 340 -4.45 4.44 13.63
C TRP A 340 -5.27 3.16 13.76
N VAL A 341 -5.46 2.41 12.67
CA VAL A 341 -6.26 1.16 12.66
C VAL A 341 -5.80 0.15 13.71
N PRO A 342 -4.52 -0.26 13.81
CA PRO A 342 -4.10 -1.23 14.82
C PRO A 342 -4.25 -0.70 16.25
N VAL A 343 -4.07 0.59 16.48
CA VAL A 343 -4.24 1.22 17.81
C VAL A 343 -5.72 1.15 18.23
N ARG A 344 -6.63 1.50 17.33
CA ARG A 344 -8.08 1.42 17.59
C ARG A 344 -8.55 -0.01 17.80
N ALA A 345 -8.08 -0.94 16.97
CA ALA A 345 -8.41 -2.36 17.08
C ALA A 345 -7.93 -2.94 18.41
N HIS A 346 -6.71 -2.63 18.83
CA HIS A 346 -6.18 -3.07 20.13
C HIS A 346 -7.02 -2.56 21.28
N ALA A 347 -7.36 -1.28 21.29
CA ALA A 347 -8.20 -0.67 22.32
C ALA A 347 -9.62 -1.27 22.36
N GLY A 348 -10.13 -1.76 21.23
CA GLY A 348 -11.40 -2.49 21.13
C GLY A 348 -11.30 -3.99 21.35
N GLY A 349 -10.15 -4.53 21.79
CA GLY A 349 -9.95 -5.97 22.01
C GLY A 349 -9.93 -6.82 20.74
N LEU A 350 -9.71 -6.20 19.56
CA LEU A 350 -9.68 -6.88 18.27
C LEU A 350 -8.25 -7.23 17.86
N ALA A 351 -8.08 -8.27 17.03
CA ALA A 351 -6.79 -8.66 16.50
C ALA A 351 -6.25 -7.60 15.52
N THR A 352 -5.17 -6.92 15.91
CA THR A 352 -4.58 -5.77 15.19
C THR A 352 -4.15 -6.09 13.76
N GLY A 353 -3.57 -7.28 13.52
CA GLY A 353 -3.15 -7.71 12.19
C GLY A 353 -4.33 -7.94 11.24
N GLN A 354 -5.43 -8.50 11.75
CA GLN A 354 -6.64 -8.71 10.94
C GLN A 354 -7.35 -7.39 10.63
N ALA A 355 -7.41 -6.45 11.59
CA ALA A 355 -7.94 -5.11 11.34
C ALA A 355 -7.11 -4.35 10.28
N ALA A 356 -5.78 -4.48 10.31
CA ALA A 356 -4.91 -3.93 9.29
C ALA A 356 -5.15 -4.57 7.90
N SER A 357 -5.39 -5.88 7.84
CA SER A 357 -5.75 -6.57 6.58
C SER A 357 -7.10 -6.11 6.03
N LEU A 358 -8.10 -5.87 6.89
CA LEU A 358 -9.39 -5.30 6.48
C LEU A 358 -9.26 -3.87 5.95
N TYR A 359 -8.39 -3.06 6.56
CA TYR A 359 -8.08 -1.73 6.06
C TYR A 359 -7.46 -1.80 4.66
N LEU A 360 -6.47 -2.67 4.45
CA LEU A 360 -5.85 -2.86 3.14
C LEU A 360 -6.83 -3.44 2.11
N PHE A 361 -7.71 -4.33 2.54
CA PHE A 361 -8.81 -4.81 1.69
C PHE A 361 -9.68 -3.65 1.21
N ALA A 362 -10.19 -2.81 2.11
CA ALA A 362 -11.00 -1.64 1.76
C ALA A 362 -10.23 -0.67 0.85
N TYR A 363 -8.96 -0.42 1.15
CA TYR A 363 -8.05 0.40 0.37
C TYR A 363 -7.91 -0.07 -1.09
N TYR A 364 -7.67 -1.38 -1.32
CA TYR A 364 -7.53 -1.91 -2.67
C TYR A 364 -8.87 -2.11 -3.40
N VAL A 365 -9.96 -2.37 -2.67
CA VAL A 365 -11.32 -2.33 -3.24
C VAL A 365 -11.64 -0.91 -3.72
N GLY A 366 -11.31 0.12 -2.94
CA GLY A 366 -11.40 1.52 -3.36
C GLY A 366 -10.59 1.82 -4.61
N ALA A 367 -9.33 1.32 -4.69
CA ALA A 367 -8.51 1.43 -5.88
C ALA A 367 -9.20 0.83 -7.13
N SER A 368 -9.76 -0.38 -6.99
CA SER A 368 -10.41 -1.09 -8.09
C SER A 368 -11.67 -0.38 -8.56
N LEU A 369 -12.56 -0.08 -7.62
CA LEU A 369 -13.87 0.50 -7.91
C LEU A 369 -13.74 1.91 -8.50
N PHE A 370 -13.03 2.79 -7.80
CA PHE A 370 -12.89 4.18 -8.23
C PHE A 370 -11.93 4.33 -9.41
N GLY A 371 -10.94 3.44 -9.55
CA GLY A 371 -10.07 3.41 -10.71
C GLY A 371 -10.83 3.09 -12.01
N ALA A 372 -11.73 2.10 -11.99
CA ALA A 372 -12.61 1.78 -13.12
C ALA A 372 -13.63 2.90 -13.37
N LEU A 373 -14.24 3.46 -12.31
CA LEU A 373 -15.18 4.56 -12.40
C LEU A 373 -14.51 5.82 -12.97
N GLY A 374 -13.27 6.12 -12.61
CA GLY A 374 -12.48 7.23 -13.16
C GLY A 374 -12.32 7.11 -14.67
N GLY A 375 -11.98 5.92 -15.19
CA GLY A 375 -11.91 5.68 -16.63
C GLY A 375 -13.25 5.79 -17.33
N HIS A 376 -14.35 5.35 -16.70
CA HIS A 376 -15.71 5.56 -17.23
C HIS A 376 -16.05 7.05 -17.27
N THR A 377 -15.79 7.79 -16.20
CA THR A 377 -16.04 9.23 -16.11
C THR A 377 -15.23 10.01 -17.16
N TRP A 378 -13.98 9.58 -17.44
CA TRP A 378 -13.19 10.13 -18.53
C TRP A 378 -13.90 10.00 -19.89
N ASN A 379 -14.49 8.85 -20.20
CA ASN A 379 -15.20 8.63 -21.46
C ASN A 379 -16.45 9.51 -21.62
N VAL A 380 -17.16 9.80 -20.52
CA VAL A 380 -18.43 10.53 -20.55
C VAL A 380 -18.24 12.05 -20.43
N ALA A 381 -17.35 12.48 -19.55
CA ALA A 381 -17.23 13.88 -19.15
C ALA A 381 -15.79 14.45 -19.23
N GLY A 382 -14.85 13.67 -19.79
CA GLY A 382 -13.45 14.10 -19.95
C GLY A 382 -12.77 14.41 -18.60
N TRP A 383 -11.71 15.21 -18.66
CA TRP A 383 -10.94 15.58 -17.47
C TRP A 383 -11.73 16.37 -16.42
N PRO A 384 -12.61 17.33 -16.78
CA PRO A 384 -13.43 18.01 -15.77
C PRO A 384 -14.28 17.04 -14.93
N GLY A 385 -14.88 16.02 -15.56
CA GLY A 385 -15.62 14.97 -14.86
C GLY A 385 -14.73 14.18 -13.89
N VAL A 386 -13.52 13.82 -14.32
CA VAL A 386 -12.51 13.15 -13.48
C VAL A 386 -12.17 13.98 -12.25
N VAL A 387 -11.97 15.29 -12.43
CA VAL A 387 -11.68 16.24 -11.32
C VAL A 387 -12.87 16.33 -10.36
N VAL A 388 -14.10 16.40 -10.87
CA VAL A 388 -15.32 16.43 -10.03
C VAL A 388 -15.44 15.13 -9.22
N LEU A 389 -15.22 13.98 -9.84
CA LEU A 389 -15.24 12.69 -9.13
C LEU A 389 -14.16 12.63 -8.04
N ALA A 390 -12.91 13.02 -8.37
CA ALA A 390 -11.81 13.03 -7.41
C ALA A 390 -12.07 14.02 -6.25
N ALA A 391 -12.56 15.22 -6.54
CA ALA A 391 -12.94 16.20 -5.52
C ALA A 391 -14.07 15.70 -4.62
N GLY A 392 -15.09 15.06 -5.20
CA GLY A 392 -16.18 14.42 -4.45
C GLY A 392 -15.67 13.36 -3.47
N LEU A 393 -14.73 12.51 -3.91
CA LEU A 393 -14.09 11.53 -3.04
C LEU A 393 -13.27 12.19 -1.91
N VAL A 394 -12.58 13.30 -2.19
CA VAL A 394 -11.85 14.07 -1.14
C VAL A 394 -12.83 14.69 -0.14
N VAL A 395 -13.99 15.17 -0.60
CA VAL A 395 -15.03 15.68 0.31
C VAL A 395 -15.55 14.57 1.22
N VAL A 396 -15.89 13.39 0.66
CA VAL A 396 -16.31 12.21 1.46
C VAL A 396 -15.23 11.84 2.49
N LEU A 397 -13.96 11.81 2.06
CA LEU A 397 -12.82 11.54 2.93
C LEU A 397 -12.73 12.59 4.05
N GLY A 398 -12.93 13.87 3.75
CA GLY A 398 -12.96 14.95 4.72
C GLY A 398 -14.09 14.81 5.74
N VAL A 399 -15.29 14.44 5.29
CA VAL A 399 -16.44 14.14 6.17
C VAL A 399 -16.11 12.97 7.12
N LEU A 400 -15.53 11.89 6.61
CA LEU A 400 -15.12 10.76 7.45
C LEU A 400 -14.03 11.16 8.46
N ALA A 401 -13.09 12.01 8.07
CA ALA A 401 -12.07 12.55 8.98
C ALA A 401 -12.69 13.43 10.08
N LEU A 402 -13.74 14.20 9.77
CA LEU A 402 -14.49 14.97 10.77
C LEU A 402 -15.32 14.08 11.71
N VAL A 403 -15.94 13.01 11.20
CA VAL A 403 -16.63 12.00 12.02
C VAL A 403 -15.67 11.40 13.04
N LEU A 404 -14.42 11.14 12.68
CA LEU A 404 -13.41 10.63 13.61
C LEU A 404 -13.07 11.62 14.73
N ARG A 405 -13.25 12.94 14.54
CA ARG A 405 -13.09 13.93 15.61
C ARG A 405 -14.11 13.75 16.73
N GLY A 406 -15.34 13.43 16.37
CA GLY A 406 -16.42 13.18 17.34
C GLY A 406 -16.47 11.77 17.95
N THR A 407 -15.62 10.85 17.46
CA THR A 407 -15.64 9.47 17.96
C THR A 407 -14.87 9.35 19.27
N PRO A 408 -15.44 8.73 20.33
CA PRO A 408 -14.77 8.56 21.62
C PRO A 408 -13.44 7.80 21.50
N THR A 409 -12.43 8.21 22.28
CA THR A 409 -11.22 7.41 22.50
C THR A 409 -11.56 6.23 23.38
N LEU A 410 -11.20 4.99 22.95
CA LEU A 410 -11.38 3.79 23.79
C LEU A 410 -10.23 3.62 24.80
N LEU A 411 -9.20 4.47 24.75
CA LEU A 411 -8.18 4.52 25.78
C LEU A 411 -8.83 5.18 27.00
N THR A 412 -9.35 4.38 27.91
CA THR A 412 -9.49 4.78 29.30
C THR A 412 -8.10 5.14 29.80
N ASP A 413 -7.95 6.32 30.39
CA ASP A 413 -6.78 6.66 31.16
C ASP A 413 -6.51 5.50 32.11
N ALA A 414 -5.51 4.68 31.85
CA ALA A 414 -4.99 3.79 32.87
C ALA A 414 -4.52 4.74 33.96
N PRO A 415 -5.03 4.61 35.20
CA PRO A 415 -4.55 5.46 36.30
C PRO A 415 -3.03 5.33 36.30
N ALA A 416 -2.34 6.47 36.32
CA ALA A 416 -0.90 6.52 36.49
C ALA A 416 -0.56 5.55 37.64
N PRO A 417 0.43 4.64 37.49
CA PRO A 417 0.81 3.76 38.56
C PRO A 417 1.03 4.65 39.78
N ALA A 418 0.24 4.43 40.84
CA ALA A 418 0.38 5.14 42.08
C ALA A 418 1.87 5.04 42.47
N GLN A 419 2.53 6.19 42.51
CA GLN A 419 3.92 6.26 43.03
C GLN A 419 3.84 5.68 44.41
N GLY A 420 4.34 4.43 44.49
CA GLY A 420 4.25 3.60 45.65
C GLY A 420 4.93 4.25 46.85
N ASP A 421 4.27 4.06 47.92
CA ASP A 421 4.62 4.30 49.27
C ASP A 421 6.12 4.42 49.58
N ALA A 422 6.44 5.54 50.20
CA ALA A 422 7.66 5.78 50.89
C ALA A 422 8.05 4.56 51.75
N GLN A 423 9.21 3.97 51.50
CA GLN A 423 9.85 3.06 52.42
C GLN A 423 9.99 3.74 53.79
N PRO A 424 9.61 3.10 54.87
CA PRO A 424 9.90 3.63 56.21
C PRO A 424 11.41 3.63 56.43
N ARG A 425 11.94 4.79 56.75
CA ARG A 425 13.29 4.95 57.29
C ARG A 425 13.41 4.14 58.59
N THR A 426 14.07 3.01 58.57
CA THR A 426 14.54 2.36 59.77
C THR A 426 15.79 3.10 60.26
N SER A 427 15.57 3.86 61.31
CA SER A 427 16.67 4.32 62.21
C SER A 427 17.29 3.11 62.93
N ARG A 428 18.55 2.84 62.67
CA ARG A 428 19.58 2.58 63.71
C ARG A 428 20.92 2.44 63.05
#